data_89bf8deb658a07dad30f04a9e66b9318
#
_entry.id   89bf8deb658a07dad30f04a9e66b9318
#
_cell.length_a   1.000
_cell.length_b   1.000
_cell.length_c   1.000
_cell.angle_alpha   90.00
_cell.angle_beta   90.00
_cell.angle_gamma   90.00
#
_symmetry.space_group_name_H-M   'P 1'
#
loop_
_entity.id
_entity.type
_entity.pdbx_description
1 polymer ?
#
loop_
_entity_poly.entity_id
_entity_poly.type
_entity_poly.pdbx_seq_one_letter_code
_entity_poly.pdbx_strand_id
1 'polypeptide(L)'
;MAHKTQQDIFEHNRLWAEQKLQADPHFFDTLSAAQTQDYLYIGCADSRVSAEEMMGMAPGEVFVHRNIANMVNALDINAASVVRYAVEHLKVKHI
;
A
#
# COMPACT_ATOMS: atom_id res chain seq x y z
N MET A 1 -21.27 11.96 -2.54
CA MET A 1 -19.88 12.38 -2.72
C MET A 1 -19.75 13.26 -3.95
N ALA A 2 -18.96 14.31 -3.84
CA ALA A 2 -18.59 15.11 -5.00
C ALA A 2 -17.66 14.31 -5.91
N HIS A 3 -17.89 14.35 -7.21
CA HIS A 3 -16.99 13.74 -8.17
C HIS A 3 -15.78 14.64 -8.41
N LYS A 4 -14.62 14.04 -8.45
CA LYS A 4 -13.37 14.73 -8.75
C LYS A 4 -12.98 14.50 -10.20
N THR A 5 -12.54 15.56 -10.86
CA THR A 5 -12.00 15.46 -12.21
C THR A 5 -10.58 14.90 -12.16
N GLN A 6 -10.07 14.50 -13.32
CA GLN A 6 -8.66 14.10 -13.43
C GLN A 6 -7.71 15.21 -13.02
N GLN A 7 -8.04 16.46 -13.36
CA GLN A 7 -7.24 17.62 -12.96
C GLN A 7 -7.24 17.83 -11.45
N ASP A 8 -8.39 17.62 -10.80
CA ASP A 8 -8.47 17.68 -9.33
C ASP A 8 -7.54 16.67 -8.68
N ILE A 9 -7.45 15.47 -9.23
CA ILE A 9 -6.58 14.41 -8.71
C ILE A 9 -5.11 14.81 -8.87
N PHE A 10 -4.71 15.31 -10.03
CA PHE A 10 -3.33 15.75 -10.26
C PHE A 10 -2.94 16.90 -9.34
N GLU A 11 -3.82 17.87 -9.16
CA GLU A 11 -3.57 19.00 -8.26
C GLU A 11 -3.47 18.55 -6.81
N HIS A 12 -4.37 17.66 -6.39
CA HIS A 12 -4.33 17.10 -5.04
C HIS A 12 -3.03 16.31 -4.80
N ASN A 13 -2.58 15.54 -5.79
CA ASN A 13 -1.33 14.80 -5.70
C ASN A 13 -0.13 15.74 -5.53
N ARG A 14 -0.09 16.85 -6.28
CA ARG A 14 0.96 17.84 -6.13
C ARG A 14 1.00 18.42 -4.72
N LEU A 15 -0.15 18.83 -4.21
CA LEU A 15 -0.28 19.38 -2.86
C LEU A 15 0.08 18.35 -1.79
N TRP A 16 -0.36 17.11 -1.96
CA TRP A 16 -0.03 16.02 -1.05
C TRP A 16 1.48 15.80 -0.95
N ALA A 17 2.16 15.76 -2.09
CA ALA A 17 3.62 15.60 -2.11
C ALA A 17 4.34 16.78 -1.42
N GLU A 18 3.91 18.00 -1.68
CA GLU A 18 4.46 19.21 -1.04
C GLU A 18 4.27 19.15 0.48
N GLN A 19 3.08 18.78 0.95
CA GLN A 19 2.78 18.69 2.38
C GLN A 19 3.63 17.63 3.07
N LYS A 20 3.82 16.49 2.41
CA LYS A 20 4.68 15.43 2.96
C LYS A 20 6.13 15.88 3.09
N LEU A 21 6.66 16.58 2.10
CA LEU A 21 8.03 17.11 2.13
C LEU A 21 8.20 18.24 3.13
N GLN A 22 7.16 19.05 3.37
CA GLN A 22 7.20 20.09 4.41
C GLN A 22 7.26 19.49 5.81
N ALA A 23 6.50 18.42 6.04
CA ALA A 23 6.50 17.72 7.33
C ALA A 23 7.80 16.92 7.56
N ASP A 24 8.34 16.32 6.50
CA ASP A 24 9.58 15.54 6.53
C ASP A 24 10.28 15.65 5.17
N PRO A 25 11.38 16.41 5.08
CA PRO A 25 12.11 16.57 3.81
C PRO A 25 12.64 15.27 3.23
N HIS A 26 12.79 14.22 4.05
CA HIS A 26 13.29 12.90 3.65
C HIS A 26 12.18 11.87 3.47
N PHE A 27 10.91 12.27 3.43
CA PHE A 27 9.77 11.36 3.38
C PHE A 27 9.90 10.35 2.23
N PHE A 28 10.11 10.83 1.00
CA PHE A 28 10.21 9.94 -0.16
C PHE A 28 11.54 9.20 -0.21
N ASP A 29 12.61 9.82 0.24
CA ASP A 29 13.93 9.17 0.31
C ASP A 29 13.88 7.96 1.23
N THR A 30 13.25 8.09 2.39
CA THR A 30 13.10 7.01 3.34
C THR A 30 12.26 5.87 2.76
N LEU A 31 11.14 6.20 2.09
CA LEU A 31 10.28 5.19 1.47
C LEU A 31 10.96 4.47 0.33
N SER A 32 11.82 5.13 -0.43
CA SER A 32 12.52 4.54 -1.58
C SER A 32 13.72 3.68 -1.19
N ALA A 33 14.20 3.79 0.05
CA ALA A 33 15.43 3.13 0.47
C ALA A 33 15.29 1.62 0.59
N ALA A 34 14.17 1.13 1.15
CA ALA A 34 13.94 -0.30 1.34
C ALA A 34 12.48 -0.61 1.65
N GLN A 35 12.09 -1.86 1.44
CA GLN A 35 10.84 -2.43 1.93
C GLN A 35 11.14 -3.15 3.25
N THR A 36 10.49 -2.74 4.33
CA THR A 36 10.79 -3.28 5.67
C THR A 36 9.51 -3.58 6.47
N GLN A 37 8.42 -3.88 5.78
CA GLN A 37 7.14 -4.12 6.43
C GLN A 37 7.15 -5.41 7.27
N ASP A 38 6.46 -5.38 8.41
CA ASP A 38 6.23 -6.55 9.24
C ASP A 38 4.90 -7.25 8.94
N TYR A 39 4.06 -6.63 8.12
CA TYR A 39 2.71 -7.10 7.83
C TYR A 39 2.48 -7.20 6.34
N LEU A 40 1.86 -8.32 5.94
CA LEU A 40 1.23 -8.44 4.63
C LEU A 40 -0.29 -8.38 4.84
N TYR A 41 -0.94 -7.45 4.15
CA TYR A 41 -2.40 -7.36 4.10
C TYR A 41 -2.89 -7.86 2.76
N ILE A 42 -3.83 -8.80 2.78
CA ILE A 42 -4.51 -9.28 1.57
C ILE A 42 -5.98 -8.91 1.69
N GLY A 43 -6.46 -8.09 0.78
CA GLY A 43 -7.82 -7.58 0.80
C GLY A 43 -8.52 -7.68 -0.53
N CYS A 44 -9.83 -7.43 -0.50
CA CYS A 44 -10.64 -7.41 -1.70
C CYS A 44 -10.43 -6.11 -2.47
N ALA A 45 -10.31 -6.21 -3.79
CA ALA A 45 -10.23 -5.03 -4.66
C ALA A 45 -11.51 -4.18 -4.61
N ASP A 46 -12.64 -4.79 -4.26
CA ASP A 46 -13.92 -4.09 -4.10
C ASP A 46 -14.08 -3.38 -2.75
N SER A 47 -13.11 -3.46 -1.86
CA SER A 47 -13.16 -2.73 -0.60
C SER A 47 -13.04 -1.22 -0.84
N ARG A 48 -13.84 -0.44 -0.11
CA ARG A 48 -13.83 1.03 -0.18
C ARG A 48 -12.95 1.65 0.90
N VAL A 49 -12.25 0.84 1.66
CA VAL A 49 -11.37 1.29 2.76
C VAL A 49 -9.95 0.87 2.45
N SER A 50 -9.01 1.81 2.56
CA SER A 50 -7.59 1.49 2.38
C SER A 50 -7.05 0.72 3.58
N ALA A 51 -6.10 -0.18 3.33
CA ALA A 51 -5.49 -0.99 4.37
C ALA A 51 -4.78 -0.12 5.42
N GLU A 52 -3.98 0.83 4.96
CA GLU A 52 -3.20 1.70 5.83
C GLU A 52 -4.08 2.49 6.78
N GLU A 53 -5.17 3.07 6.27
CA GLU A 53 -6.07 3.86 7.09
C GLU A 53 -6.77 2.99 8.15
N MET A 54 -7.28 1.83 7.73
CA MET A 54 -7.97 0.90 8.63
C MET A 54 -7.05 0.37 9.73
N MET A 55 -5.79 0.12 9.41
CA MET A 55 -4.80 -0.41 10.34
C MET A 55 -4.10 0.67 11.16
N GLY A 56 -4.36 1.94 10.87
CA GLY A 56 -3.68 3.06 11.54
C GLY A 56 -2.21 3.16 11.18
N MET A 57 -1.87 2.83 9.95
CA MET A 57 -0.49 2.81 9.47
C MET A 57 -0.23 3.90 8.45
N ALA A 58 1.01 4.37 8.40
CA ALA A 58 1.47 5.32 7.42
C ALA A 58 1.84 4.60 6.10
N PRO A 59 1.96 5.35 4.98
CA PRO A 59 2.44 4.76 3.74
C PRO A 59 3.78 4.05 3.93
N GLY A 60 3.90 2.84 3.38
CA GLY A 60 5.12 2.05 3.45
C GLY A 60 5.23 1.13 4.66
N GLU A 61 4.28 1.18 5.61
CA GLU A 61 4.33 0.36 6.81
C GLU A 61 3.69 -1.01 6.66
N VAL A 62 2.89 -1.21 5.62
CA VAL A 62 2.23 -2.49 5.34
C VAL A 62 2.40 -2.86 3.88
N PHE A 63 2.69 -4.13 3.61
CA PHE A 63 2.78 -4.66 2.26
C PHE A 63 1.38 -5.11 1.83
N VAL A 64 0.83 -4.52 0.76
CA VAL A 64 -0.59 -4.65 0.42
C VAL A 64 -0.75 -5.39 -0.90
N HIS A 65 -1.61 -6.41 -0.90
CA HIS A 65 -2.11 -7.06 -2.11
C HIS A 65 -3.64 -7.04 -2.11
N ARG A 66 -4.24 -6.65 -3.22
CA ARG A 66 -5.70 -6.66 -3.37
C ARG A 66 -6.07 -7.38 -4.66
N ASN A 67 -7.03 -8.30 -4.55
CA ASN A 67 -7.63 -8.99 -5.69
C ASN A 67 -9.14 -9.13 -5.46
N ILE A 68 -9.85 -9.63 -6.44
CA ILE A 68 -11.29 -9.86 -6.28
C ILE A 68 -11.50 -10.98 -5.26
N ALA A 69 -12.32 -10.68 -4.25
CA ALA A 69 -12.67 -11.57 -3.15
C ALA A 69 -11.49 -11.97 -2.24
N ASN A 70 -10.41 -11.18 -2.24
CA ASN A 70 -9.20 -11.43 -1.41
C ASN A 70 -8.77 -12.90 -1.41
N MET A 71 -8.77 -13.51 -2.60
CA MET A 71 -8.44 -14.93 -2.73
C MET A 71 -6.95 -15.18 -2.62
N VAL A 72 -6.62 -16.29 -1.92
CA VAL A 72 -5.26 -16.81 -1.87
C VAL A 72 -5.34 -18.24 -2.40
N ASN A 73 -4.93 -18.42 -3.65
CA ASN A 73 -4.99 -19.69 -4.35
C ASN A 73 -3.62 -19.97 -4.95
N ALA A 74 -3.11 -21.18 -4.75
CA ALA A 74 -1.80 -21.58 -5.27
C ALA A 74 -1.72 -21.54 -6.81
N LEU A 75 -2.86 -21.56 -7.51
CA LEU A 75 -2.92 -21.43 -8.96
C LEU A 75 -2.90 -19.96 -9.43
N ASP A 76 -3.11 -19.02 -8.54
CA ASP A 76 -3.01 -17.59 -8.83
C ASP A 76 -1.57 -17.12 -8.63
N ILE A 77 -0.86 -16.94 -9.74
CA ILE A 77 0.55 -16.56 -9.72
C ILE A 77 0.75 -15.21 -9.03
N ASN A 78 -0.17 -14.26 -9.17
CA ASN A 78 -0.03 -12.95 -8.54
C ASN A 78 -0.08 -13.05 -7.02
N ALA A 79 -1.11 -13.69 -6.49
CA ALA A 79 -1.24 -13.85 -5.03
C ALA A 79 -0.08 -14.69 -4.48
N ALA A 80 0.28 -15.78 -5.16
CA ALA A 80 1.39 -16.63 -4.75
C ALA A 80 2.72 -15.89 -4.74
N SER A 81 2.97 -15.06 -5.73
CA SER A 81 4.19 -14.24 -5.81
C SER A 81 4.28 -13.22 -4.68
N VAL A 82 3.17 -12.58 -4.34
CA VAL A 82 3.10 -11.61 -3.24
C VAL A 82 3.39 -12.30 -1.91
N VAL A 83 2.75 -13.42 -1.64
CA VAL A 83 2.97 -14.18 -0.40
C VAL A 83 4.42 -14.67 -0.31
N ARG A 84 4.94 -15.20 -1.40
CA ARG A 84 6.32 -15.68 -1.42
C ARG A 84 7.32 -14.55 -1.17
N TYR A 85 7.15 -13.43 -1.82
CA TYR A 85 8.01 -12.26 -1.62
C TYR A 85 7.93 -11.77 -0.17
N ALA A 86 6.73 -11.68 0.37
CA ALA A 86 6.53 -11.24 1.75
C ALA A 86 7.20 -12.18 2.76
N VAL A 87 7.07 -13.48 2.57
CA VAL A 87 7.63 -14.48 3.50
C VAL A 87 9.15 -14.63 3.33
N GLU A 88 9.63 -14.77 2.10
CA GLU A 88 11.02 -15.11 1.83
C GLU A 88 11.96 -13.90 1.83
N HIS A 89 11.50 -12.77 1.29
CA HIS A 89 12.35 -11.57 1.14
C HIS A 89 12.08 -10.53 2.22
N LEU A 90 10.83 -10.15 2.43
CA LEU A 90 10.49 -9.16 3.44
C LEU A 90 10.48 -9.74 4.85
N LYS A 91 10.25 -11.04 4.97
CA LYS A 91 10.19 -11.76 6.25
C LYS A 91 9.16 -11.12 7.17
N VAL A 92 7.97 -10.86 6.62
CA VAL A 92 6.86 -10.32 7.41
C VAL A 92 6.53 -11.24 8.58
N LYS A 93 6.09 -10.65 9.66
CA LYS A 93 5.77 -11.40 10.90
C LYS A 93 4.32 -11.85 10.95
N HIS A 94 3.45 -11.17 10.19
CA HIS A 94 2.01 -11.42 10.21
C HIS A 94 1.42 -11.29 8.81
N ILE A 95 0.45 -12.12 8.51
CA ILE A 95 -0.35 -12.04 7.30
C ILE A 95 -1.82 -11.90 7.70
#